data_8d4d6b016c4625c08be46fe6da0ca850
#
_entry.id   8d4d6b016c4625c08be46fe6da0ca850
#
_cell.length_a   1.000
_cell.length_b   1.000
_cell.length_c   1.000
_cell.angle_alpha   90.00
_cell.angle_beta   90.00
_cell.angle_gamma   90.00
#
_symmetry.space_group_name_H-M   'P 1'
#
loop_
_entity.id
_entity.type
_entity.pdbx_description
1 polymer ?
#
loop_
_entity_poly.entity_id
_entity_poly.type
_entity_poly.pdbx_seq_one_letter_code
_entity_poly.pdbx_strand_id
1 'polypeptide(L)'
;MRIISGIESSKAMESTLDAVQQRVSAVIDRPVPMDVLSGRSVGHPLHPASVQIPLGCWVGACVLDLAGGQPAKPMARLLVGGGVVSSIPAVLSGLAEWVHTRDAERRVGAVHAGVNAVAIGLFGVSWWQRRHHGAHGRGASLTAMAVVSVGGWLGGHLAYNRGVGVNTTAFLPVARSWTPVAPRAQVRAGQVVHATMGGVAIAVAELPAQGAHTSPMIVAMESRCTHRGGPLHEGAVEDGCIRCPWHGSLFDMVTGEVRRGPASIAQLTYQTRLVDGQVEVMSDDPGGLRKSVIAG
;
A
#
# COMPACT_ATOMS: atom_id res chain seq x y z
N MET A 1 -4.16 10.43 -22.63
CA MET A 1 -4.18 11.55 -21.66
C MET A 1 -5.57 12.13 -21.44
N ARG A 2 -6.35 12.55 -22.44
CA ARG A 2 -7.67 13.18 -22.26
C ARG A 2 -8.72 12.34 -21.49
N ILE A 3 -8.73 11.01 -21.65
CA ILE A 3 -9.70 10.14 -20.96
C ILE A 3 -9.45 10.10 -19.46
N ILE A 4 -8.20 9.93 -19.02
CA ILE A 4 -7.88 9.94 -17.59
C ILE A 4 -8.21 11.27 -16.96
N SER A 5 -7.81 12.39 -17.56
CA SER A 5 -8.13 13.73 -17.02
C SER A 5 -9.63 13.95 -16.90
N GLY A 6 -10.44 13.38 -17.81
CA GLY A 6 -11.90 13.38 -17.69
C GLY A 6 -12.41 12.62 -16.47
N ILE A 7 -11.85 11.44 -16.18
CA ILE A 7 -12.17 10.65 -14.97
C ILE A 7 -11.75 11.40 -13.72
N GLU A 8 -10.53 11.93 -13.71
CA GLU A 8 -9.94 12.65 -12.57
C GLU A 8 -10.70 13.94 -12.20
N SER A 9 -11.29 14.60 -13.16
CA SER A 9 -12.06 15.86 -12.96
C SER A 9 -13.55 15.66 -12.75
N SER A 10 -14.08 14.44 -12.98
CA SER A 10 -15.52 14.16 -12.92
C SER A 10 -16.06 14.22 -11.50
N LYS A 11 -16.93 15.18 -11.22
CA LYS A 11 -17.65 15.28 -9.94
C LYS A 11 -18.96 14.47 -9.91
N ALA A 12 -19.39 13.95 -11.06
CA ALA A 12 -20.67 13.25 -11.18
C ALA A 12 -20.79 11.96 -10.35
N MET A 13 -19.65 11.36 -9.99
CA MET A 13 -19.61 10.09 -9.23
C MET A 13 -19.40 10.28 -7.73
N GLU A 14 -19.17 11.50 -7.23
CA GLU A 14 -18.70 11.73 -5.85
C GLU A 14 -19.66 11.14 -4.80
N SER A 15 -20.93 11.50 -4.84
CA SER A 15 -21.91 11.02 -3.85
C SER A 15 -22.08 9.49 -3.87
N THR A 16 -22.01 8.89 -5.05
CA THR A 16 -22.07 7.42 -5.19
C THR A 16 -20.80 6.77 -4.63
N LEU A 17 -19.62 7.35 -4.92
CA LEU A 17 -18.36 6.84 -4.42
C LEU A 17 -18.24 7.00 -2.90
N ASP A 18 -18.74 8.10 -2.33
CA ASP A 18 -18.80 8.29 -0.87
C ASP A 18 -19.62 7.17 -0.22
N ALA A 19 -20.81 6.88 -0.73
CA ALA A 19 -21.67 5.84 -0.19
C ALA A 19 -21.05 4.44 -0.32
N VAL A 20 -20.41 4.13 -1.46
CA VAL A 20 -19.75 2.85 -1.69
C VAL A 20 -18.51 2.71 -0.80
N GLN A 21 -17.66 3.74 -0.75
CA GLN A 21 -16.44 3.73 0.07
C GLN A 21 -16.78 3.56 1.55
N GLN A 22 -17.79 4.26 2.06
CA GLN A 22 -18.25 4.12 3.44
C GLN A 22 -18.70 2.69 3.76
N ARG A 23 -19.45 2.04 2.87
CA ARG A 23 -19.90 0.65 3.06
C ARG A 23 -18.74 -0.33 3.04
N VAL A 24 -17.81 -0.17 2.11
CA VAL A 24 -16.62 -1.03 2.01
C VAL A 24 -15.72 -0.82 3.23
N SER A 25 -15.48 0.41 3.63
CA SER A 25 -14.68 0.76 4.81
C SER A 25 -15.27 0.14 6.09
N ALA A 26 -16.58 0.16 6.28
CA ALA A 26 -17.24 -0.45 7.43
C ALA A 26 -16.94 -1.94 7.62
N VAL A 27 -16.58 -2.64 6.55
CA VAL A 27 -16.23 -4.08 6.58
C VAL A 27 -14.73 -4.30 6.62
N ILE A 28 -13.99 -3.58 5.78
CA ILE A 28 -12.57 -3.84 5.52
C ILE A 28 -11.67 -3.05 6.49
N ASP A 29 -12.03 -1.81 6.83
CA ASP A 29 -11.21 -0.94 7.70
C ASP A 29 -11.39 -1.28 9.19
N ARG A 30 -11.19 -2.56 9.49
CA ARG A 30 -11.13 -3.13 10.84
C ARG A 30 -9.73 -3.70 11.06
N PRO A 31 -9.24 -3.78 12.32
CA PRO A 31 -7.86 -4.18 12.59
C PRO A 31 -7.43 -5.47 11.89
N VAL A 32 -8.15 -6.56 12.07
CA VAL A 32 -7.75 -7.88 11.54
C VAL A 32 -7.87 -7.95 10.00
N PRO A 33 -9.01 -7.60 9.36
CA PRO A 33 -9.07 -7.58 7.91
C PRO A 33 -8.02 -6.65 7.28
N MET A 34 -7.84 -5.45 7.82
CA MET A 34 -6.90 -4.48 7.30
C MET A 34 -5.45 -4.98 7.39
N ASP A 35 -5.04 -5.55 8.52
CA ASP A 35 -3.69 -6.11 8.70
C ASP A 35 -3.36 -7.22 7.69
N VAL A 36 -4.35 -8.07 7.39
CA VAL A 36 -4.17 -9.13 6.39
C VAL A 36 -4.16 -8.57 4.98
N LEU A 37 -5.16 -7.76 4.62
CA LEU A 37 -5.37 -7.28 3.26
C LEU A 37 -4.35 -6.22 2.82
N SER A 38 -3.81 -5.43 3.75
CA SER A 38 -2.69 -4.52 3.45
C SER A 38 -1.37 -5.23 3.19
N GLY A 39 -1.23 -6.49 3.65
CA GLY A 39 0.00 -7.25 3.55
C GLY A 39 1.00 -6.96 4.66
N ARG A 40 0.54 -6.40 5.82
CA ARG A 40 1.39 -6.14 6.99
C ARG A 40 2.20 -7.37 7.41
N SER A 41 1.57 -8.54 7.44
CA SER A 41 2.20 -9.80 7.87
C SER A 41 3.34 -10.28 6.95
N VAL A 42 3.38 -9.83 5.71
CA VAL A 42 4.42 -10.17 4.74
C VAL A 42 5.36 -9.01 4.45
N GLY A 43 5.17 -7.85 5.09
CA GLY A 43 6.02 -6.67 4.92
C GLY A 43 5.95 -6.04 3.52
N HIS A 44 4.89 -6.32 2.75
CA HIS A 44 4.75 -5.86 1.37
C HIS A 44 3.26 -5.67 1.03
N PRO A 45 2.87 -4.65 0.23
CA PRO A 45 1.51 -4.50 -0.24
C PRO A 45 0.99 -5.79 -0.90
N LEU A 46 -0.15 -6.31 -0.44
CA LEU A 46 -0.67 -7.61 -0.88
C LEU A 46 -1.26 -7.54 -2.30
N HIS A 47 -1.87 -6.41 -2.67
CA HIS A 47 -2.55 -6.26 -3.95
C HIS A 47 -1.62 -6.53 -5.15
N PRO A 48 -0.45 -5.87 -5.31
CA PRO A 48 0.43 -6.11 -6.46
C PRO A 48 1.01 -7.53 -6.50
N ALA A 49 1.17 -8.18 -5.35
CA ALA A 49 1.61 -9.58 -5.30
C ALA A 49 0.50 -10.55 -5.74
N SER A 50 -0.74 -10.31 -5.30
CA SER A 50 -1.87 -11.21 -5.56
C SER A 50 -2.40 -11.15 -6.98
N VAL A 51 -2.30 -10.01 -7.70
CA VAL A 51 -2.78 -9.89 -9.09
C VAL A 51 -2.00 -10.73 -10.10
N GLN A 52 -0.78 -11.13 -9.78
CA GLN A 52 0.09 -11.89 -10.68
C GLN A 52 -0.47 -13.28 -10.97
N ILE A 53 -1.11 -13.93 -10.00
CA ILE A 53 -1.66 -15.28 -10.13
C ILE A 53 -2.82 -15.32 -11.14
N PRO A 54 -3.90 -14.54 -10.99
CA PRO A 54 -4.99 -14.54 -11.97
C PRO A 54 -4.52 -14.09 -13.36
N LEU A 55 -3.66 -13.07 -13.46
CA LEU A 55 -3.13 -12.63 -14.75
C LEU A 55 -2.32 -13.74 -15.44
N GLY A 56 -1.43 -14.43 -14.72
CA GLY A 56 -0.68 -15.55 -15.24
C GLY A 56 -1.58 -16.68 -15.74
N CYS A 57 -2.62 -17.02 -14.99
CA CYS A 57 -3.63 -18.00 -15.37
C CYS A 57 -4.35 -17.59 -16.66
N TRP A 58 -4.82 -16.35 -16.77
CA TRP A 58 -5.57 -15.89 -17.95
C TRP A 58 -4.70 -15.72 -19.17
N VAL A 59 -3.46 -15.23 -19.03
CA VAL A 59 -2.49 -15.18 -20.13
C VAL A 59 -2.19 -16.60 -20.63
N GLY A 60 -1.91 -17.54 -19.73
CA GLY A 60 -1.70 -18.94 -20.08
C GLY A 60 -2.90 -19.57 -20.80
N ALA A 61 -4.13 -19.29 -20.33
CA ALA A 61 -5.35 -19.72 -21.00
C ALA A 61 -5.47 -19.18 -22.43
N CYS A 62 -5.19 -17.88 -22.61
CA CYS A 62 -5.22 -17.25 -23.94
C CYS A 62 -4.15 -17.84 -24.88
N VAL A 63 -2.94 -18.11 -24.40
CA VAL A 63 -1.90 -18.79 -25.19
C VAL A 63 -2.35 -20.17 -25.61
N LEU A 64 -2.93 -20.97 -24.71
CA LEU A 64 -3.47 -22.29 -25.05
C LEU A 64 -4.66 -22.21 -26.02
N ASP A 65 -5.47 -21.18 -25.93
CA ASP A 65 -6.59 -20.94 -26.85
C ASP A 65 -6.10 -20.62 -28.27
N LEU A 66 -4.97 -19.92 -28.38
CA LEU A 66 -4.43 -19.47 -29.67
C LEU A 66 -3.55 -20.55 -30.35
N ALA A 67 -2.74 -21.27 -29.57
CA ALA A 67 -1.70 -22.17 -30.09
C ALA A 67 -1.87 -23.63 -29.70
N GLY A 68 -2.68 -23.97 -28.68
CA GLY A 68 -2.69 -25.31 -28.09
C GLY A 68 -3.59 -26.35 -28.78
N GLY A 69 -4.47 -25.95 -29.69
CA GLY A 69 -5.39 -26.87 -30.38
C GLY A 69 -6.39 -27.60 -29.45
N GLN A 70 -6.95 -28.73 -29.92
CA GLN A 70 -7.95 -29.50 -29.18
C GLN A 70 -7.45 -30.08 -27.83
N PRO A 71 -6.21 -30.60 -27.73
CA PRO A 71 -5.72 -31.18 -26.47
C PRO A 71 -5.58 -30.14 -25.32
N ALA A 72 -5.40 -28.87 -25.65
CA ALA A 72 -5.19 -27.81 -24.64
C ALA A 72 -6.50 -27.29 -23.99
N LYS A 73 -7.67 -27.61 -24.53
CA LYS A 73 -8.97 -27.08 -24.06
C LYS A 73 -9.26 -27.35 -22.58
N PRO A 74 -9.03 -28.56 -22.01
CA PRO A 74 -9.25 -28.81 -20.60
C PRO A 74 -8.36 -27.94 -19.70
N MET A 75 -7.09 -27.77 -20.10
CA MET A 75 -6.14 -26.94 -19.36
C MET A 75 -6.51 -25.46 -19.43
N ALA A 76 -6.87 -24.95 -20.62
CA ALA A 76 -7.34 -23.57 -20.77
C ALA A 76 -8.58 -23.30 -19.88
N ARG A 77 -9.52 -24.25 -19.79
CA ARG A 77 -10.68 -24.13 -18.88
C ARG A 77 -10.24 -24.08 -17.42
N LEU A 78 -9.29 -24.93 -17.00
CA LEU A 78 -8.77 -24.96 -15.64
C LEU A 78 -8.11 -23.62 -15.30
N LEU A 79 -7.27 -23.09 -16.18
CA LEU A 79 -6.60 -21.81 -15.99
C LEU A 79 -7.59 -20.64 -15.92
N VAL A 80 -8.61 -20.59 -16.77
CA VAL A 80 -9.65 -19.56 -16.69
C VAL A 80 -10.35 -19.60 -15.34
N GLY A 81 -10.79 -20.78 -14.88
CA GLY A 81 -11.45 -20.93 -13.58
C GLY A 81 -10.53 -20.64 -12.41
N GLY A 82 -9.29 -21.12 -12.46
CA GLY A 82 -8.27 -20.83 -11.46
C GLY A 82 -7.97 -19.33 -11.33
N GLY A 83 -7.90 -18.64 -12.47
CA GLY A 83 -7.76 -17.18 -12.49
C GLY A 83 -8.94 -16.43 -11.85
N VAL A 84 -10.19 -16.89 -12.10
CA VAL A 84 -11.37 -16.29 -11.45
C VAL A 84 -11.33 -16.48 -9.93
N VAL A 85 -11.00 -17.68 -9.45
CA VAL A 85 -10.93 -17.94 -8.00
C VAL A 85 -9.76 -17.18 -7.37
N SER A 86 -8.58 -17.19 -7.99
CA SER A 86 -7.39 -16.50 -7.48
C SER A 86 -7.48 -14.98 -7.57
N SER A 87 -8.44 -14.41 -8.30
CA SER A 87 -8.68 -12.96 -8.30
C SER A 87 -9.32 -12.44 -7.00
N ILE A 88 -9.92 -13.31 -6.17
CA ILE A 88 -10.59 -12.90 -4.93
C ILE A 88 -9.64 -12.15 -3.98
N PRO A 89 -8.46 -12.67 -3.59
CA PRO A 89 -7.53 -11.93 -2.74
C PRO A 89 -7.05 -10.62 -3.40
N ALA A 90 -6.87 -10.58 -4.71
CA ALA A 90 -6.51 -9.35 -5.42
C ALA A 90 -7.60 -8.28 -5.33
N VAL A 91 -8.87 -8.66 -5.50
CA VAL A 91 -10.01 -7.73 -5.34
C VAL A 91 -10.09 -7.22 -3.91
N LEU A 92 -10.01 -8.10 -2.91
CA LEU A 92 -10.14 -7.71 -1.51
C LEU A 92 -8.99 -6.80 -1.05
N SER A 93 -7.75 -7.12 -1.42
CA SER A 93 -6.59 -6.27 -1.10
C SER A 93 -6.62 -4.94 -1.85
N GLY A 94 -7.08 -4.92 -3.10
CA GLY A 94 -7.30 -3.67 -3.85
C GLY A 94 -8.38 -2.78 -3.22
N LEU A 95 -9.45 -3.35 -2.69
CA LEU A 95 -10.46 -2.60 -1.94
C LEU A 95 -9.89 -2.04 -0.63
N ALA A 96 -9.01 -2.76 0.06
CA ALA A 96 -8.33 -2.29 1.26
C ALA A 96 -7.42 -1.08 0.99
N GLU A 97 -6.76 -1.03 -0.16
CA GLU A 97 -6.01 0.17 -0.58
C GLU A 97 -6.97 1.32 -0.99
N TRP A 98 -8.04 1.00 -1.72
CA TRP A 98 -8.96 1.99 -2.26
C TRP A 98 -9.72 2.77 -1.19
N VAL A 99 -10.09 2.15 -0.06
CA VAL A 99 -10.82 2.84 1.02
C VAL A 99 -10.07 4.03 1.62
N HIS A 100 -8.75 4.10 1.42
CA HIS A 100 -7.91 5.21 1.89
C HIS A 100 -7.55 6.22 0.78
N THR A 101 -8.10 6.06 -0.44
CA THR A 101 -7.90 7.01 -1.54
C THR A 101 -8.88 8.17 -1.47
N ARG A 102 -8.52 9.30 -2.06
CA ARG A 102 -9.33 10.52 -2.11
C ARG A 102 -9.32 11.13 -3.51
N ASP A 103 -10.24 12.03 -3.77
CA ASP A 103 -10.28 12.84 -4.98
C ASP A 103 -10.05 12.06 -6.29
N ALA A 104 -9.11 12.47 -7.09
CA ALA A 104 -8.77 11.84 -8.37
C ALA A 104 -8.40 10.37 -8.25
N GLU A 105 -7.65 9.99 -7.20
CA GLU A 105 -7.24 8.59 -6.96
C GLU A 105 -8.45 7.70 -6.72
N ARG A 106 -9.40 8.17 -5.92
CA ARG A 106 -10.64 7.46 -5.63
C ARG A 106 -11.46 7.21 -6.89
N ARG A 107 -11.60 8.23 -7.75
CA ARG A 107 -12.33 8.12 -9.01
C ARG A 107 -11.67 7.16 -9.99
N VAL A 108 -10.37 7.31 -10.20
CA VAL A 108 -9.63 6.38 -11.08
C VAL A 108 -9.63 4.96 -10.50
N GLY A 109 -9.48 4.81 -9.17
CA GLY A 109 -9.55 3.52 -8.50
C GLY A 109 -10.90 2.82 -8.67
N ALA A 110 -12.00 3.57 -8.59
CA ALA A 110 -13.33 3.02 -8.83
C ALA A 110 -13.51 2.55 -10.29
N VAL A 111 -13.04 3.32 -11.27
CA VAL A 111 -13.07 2.90 -12.68
C VAL A 111 -12.18 1.68 -12.91
N HIS A 112 -10.97 1.65 -12.32
CA HIS A 112 -10.09 0.47 -12.33
C HIS A 112 -10.79 -0.77 -11.77
N ALA A 113 -11.45 -0.65 -10.62
CA ALA A 113 -12.20 -1.74 -10.01
C ALA A 113 -13.35 -2.20 -10.91
N GLY A 114 -14.12 -1.28 -11.50
CA GLY A 114 -15.23 -1.57 -12.40
C GLY A 114 -14.77 -2.30 -13.67
N VAL A 115 -13.70 -1.83 -14.31
CA VAL A 115 -13.12 -2.48 -15.50
C VAL A 115 -12.65 -3.90 -15.17
N ASN A 116 -11.97 -4.10 -14.05
CA ASN A 116 -11.54 -5.43 -13.63
C ASN A 116 -12.73 -6.34 -13.25
N ALA A 117 -13.78 -5.81 -12.63
CA ALA A 117 -14.99 -6.58 -12.35
C ALA A 117 -15.67 -7.09 -13.64
N VAL A 118 -15.74 -6.25 -14.68
CA VAL A 118 -16.22 -6.66 -16.02
C VAL A 118 -15.32 -7.75 -16.60
N ALA A 119 -13.99 -7.61 -16.52
CA ALA A 119 -13.06 -8.63 -17.01
C ALA A 119 -13.23 -9.96 -16.28
N ILE A 120 -13.32 -9.96 -14.94
CA ILE A 120 -13.55 -11.15 -14.12
C ILE A 120 -14.89 -11.82 -14.51
N GLY A 121 -15.95 -11.02 -14.68
CA GLY A 121 -17.25 -11.52 -15.14
C GLY A 121 -17.17 -12.20 -16.51
N LEU A 122 -16.45 -11.61 -17.47
CA LEU A 122 -16.24 -12.19 -18.80
C LEU A 122 -15.42 -13.49 -18.74
N PHE A 123 -14.40 -13.58 -17.88
CA PHE A 123 -13.69 -14.84 -17.63
C PHE A 123 -14.60 -15.88 -16.98
N GLY A 124 -15.48 -15.48 -16.07
CA GLY A 124 -16.51 -16.34 -15.50
C GLY A 124 -17.45 -16.90 -16.57
N VAL A 125 -17.94 -16.04 -17.48
CA VAL A 125 -18.75 -16.46 -18.65
C VAL A 125 -17.97 -17.42 -19.53
N SER A 126 -16.68 -17.11 -19.84
CA SER A 126 -15.82 -18.00 -20.61
C SER A 126 -15.69 -19.40 -19.96
N TRP A 127 -15.44 -19.43 -18.66
CA TRP A 127 -15.35 -20.69 -17.92
C TRP A 127 -16.65 -21.50 -17.96
N TRP A 128 -17.80 -20.83 -17.75
CA TRP A 128 -19.12 -21.46 -17.82
C TRP A 128 -19.41 -22.02 -19.21
N GLN A 129 -19.15 -21.26 -20.29
CA GLN A 129 -19.32 -21.72 -21.66
C GLN A 129 -18.45 -22.94 -21.98
N ARG A 130 -17.18 -22.96 -21.53
CA ARG A 130 -16.28 -24.12 -21.70
C ARG A 130 -16.76 -25.36 -20.96
N ARG A 131 -17.44 -25.17 -19.83
CA ARG A 131 -17.99 -26.28 -19.03
C ARG A 131 -19.20 -26.94 -19.70
N HIS A 132 -20.09 -26.14 -20.28
CA HIS A 132 -21.39 -26.59 -20.77
C HIS A 132 -21.46 -26.73 -22.30
N HIS A 133 -20.67 -25.98 -23.04
CA HIS A 133 -20.75 -25.89 -24.51
C HIS A 133 -19.44 -26.23 -25.24
N GLY A 134 -18.50 -26.89 -24.60
CA GLY A 134 -17.25 -27.38 -25.19
C GLY A 134 -16.30 -26.29 -25.70
N ALA A 135 -16.24 -26.08 -27.01
CA ALA A 135 -15.28 -25.14 -27.62
C ALA A 135 -15.65 -23.66 -27.51
N HIS A 136 -16.85 -23.36 -27.04
CA HIS A 136 -17.31 -21.99 -26.84
C HIS A 136 -16.59 -21.37 -25.62
N GLY A 137 -16.39 -20.08 -25.58
CA GLY A 137 -15.77 -19.37 -24.46
C GLY A 137 -14.41 -18.72 -24.78
N ARG A 138 -13.76 -19.08 -25.90
CA ARG A 138 -12.51 -18.45 -26.35
C ARG A 138 -12.73 -16.95 -26.64
N GLY A 139 -13.82 -16.59 -27.34
CA GLY A 139 -14.13 -15.19 -27.62
C GLY A 139 -14.30 -14.36 -26.34
N ALA A 140 -15.05 -14.90 -25.36
CA ALA A 140 -15.21 -14.24 -24.07
C ALA A 140 -13.87 -14.07 -23.32
N SER A 141 -12.99 -15.09 -23.36
CA SER A 141 -11.65 -15.03 -22.76
C SER A 141 -10.77 -13.95 -23.39
N LEU A 142 -10.75 -13.87 -24.73
CA LEU A 142 -9.95 -12.86 -25.44
C LEU A 142 -10.48 -11.45 -25.22
N THR A 143 -11.80 -11.26 -25.19
CA THR A 143 -12.44 -9.99 -24.84
C THR A 143 -12.10 -9.61 -23.39
N ALA A 144 -12.19 -10.55 -22.44
CA ALA A 144 -11.81 -10.34 -21.05
C ALA A 144 -10.34 -9.92 -20.93
N MET A 145 -9.43 -10.52 -21.72
CA MET A 145 -8.02 -10.15 -21.72
C MET A 145 -7.81 -8.72 -22.21
N ALA A 146 -8.51 -8.28 -23.24
CA ALA A 146 -8.44 -6.89 -23.68
C ALA A 146 -8.94 -5.91 -22.59
N VAL A 147 -10.04 -6.26 -21.91
CA VAL A 147 -10.60 -5.44 -20.83
C VAL A 147 -9.66 -5.40 -19.62
N VAL A 148 -9.10 -6.54 -19.18
CA VAL A 148 -8.16 -6.57 -18.04
C VAL A 148 -6.88 -5.83 -18.32
N SER A 149 -6.44 -5.74 -19.59
CA SER A 149 -5.29 -4.94 -20.00
C SER A 149 -5.53 -3.44 -19.77
N VAL A 150 -6.74 -2.96 -20.04
CA VAL A 150 -7.14 -1.59 -19.67
C VAL A 150 -7.14 -1.41 -18.15
N GLY A 151 -7.63 -2.40 -17.41
CA GLY A 151 -7.56 -2.41 -15.94
C GLY A 151 -6.11 -2.33 -15.45
N GLY A 152 -5.20 -3.13 -16.01
CA GLY A 152 -3.77 -3.09 -15.68
C GLY A 152 -3.12 -1.73 -15.96
N TRP A 153 -3.47 -1.09 -17.08
CA TRP A 153 -2.99 0.26 -17.42
C TRP A 153 -3.48 1.30 -16.41
N LEU A 154 -4.75 1.25 -15.98
CA LEU A 154 -5.28 2.13 -14.93
C LEU A 154 -4.60 1.88 -13.57
N GLY A 155 -4.32 0.62 -13.22
CA GLY A 155 -3.55 0.25 -12.04
C GLY A 155 -2.12 0.82 -12.07
N GLY A 156 -1.46 0.74 -13.22
CA GLY A 156 -0.16 1.38 -13.45
C GLY A 156 -0.22 2.90 -13.27
N HIS A 157 -1.28 3.55 -13.77
CA HIS A 157 -1.48 4.99 -13.54
C HIS A 157 -1.67 5.32 -12.06
N LEU A 158 -2.46 4.53 -11.32
CA LEU A 158 -2.62 4.71 -9.87
C LEU A 158 -1.30 4.58 -9.12
N ALA A 159 -0.50 3.56 -9.42
CA ALA A 159 0.77 3.32 -8.74
C ALA A 159 1.84 4.35 -9.13
N TYR A 160 2.13 4.51 -10.42
CA TYR A 160 3.29 5.27 -10.89
C TYR A 160 3.04 6.76 -11.09
N ASN A 161 1.79 7.17 -11.32
CA ASN A 161 1.45 8.58 -11.49
C ASN A 161 0.84 9.18 -10.22
N ARG A 162 0.03 8.40 -9.49
CA ARG A 162 -0.68 8.85 -8.28
C ARG A 162 -0.06 8.36 -6.97
N GLY A 163 0.93 7.47 -7.01
CA GLY A 163 1.63 6.96 -5.84
C GLY A 163 0.79 6.07 -4.92
N VAL A 164 -0.31 5.50 -5.43
CA VAL A 164 -1.14 4.58 -4.65
C VAL A 164 -0.39 3.27 -4.42
N GLY A 165 -0.28 2.83 -3.16
CA GLY A 165 0.43 1.62 -2.77
C GLY A 165 1.97 1.71 -2.83
N VAL A 166 2.52 2.91 -3.09
CA VAL A 166 3.97 3.15 -3.15
C VAL A 166 4.48 3.68 -1.81
N ASN A 167 5.63 3.19 -1.36
CA ASN A 167 6.30 3.74 -0.17
C ASN A 167 6.67 5.20 -0.39
N THR A 168 6.01 6.11 0.34
CA THR A 168 6.18 7.56 0.20
C THR A 168 7.52 8.07 0.75
N THR A 169 8.28 7.21 1.45
CA THR A 169 9.56 7.56 2.09
C THR A 169 10.77 7.00 1.36
N ALA A 170 10.56 6.21 0.29
CA ALA A 170 11.63 5.46 -0.37
C ALA A 170 12.81 6.33 -0.89
N PHE A 171 12.55 7.60 -1.21
CA PHE A 171 13.54 8.50 -1.80
C PHE A 171 13.93 9.66 -0.87
N LEU A 172 13.48 9.64 0.39
CA LEU A 172 13.86 10.67 1.34
C LEU A 172 15.31 10.46 1.78
N PRO A 173 16.09 11.55 1.96
CA PRO A 173 17.46 11.46 2.45
C PRO A 173 17.50 11.01 3.92
N VAL A 174 18.62 10.42 4.34
CA VAL A 174 18.86 9.93 5.70
C VAL A 174 20.13 10.53 6.29
N ALA A 175 20.19 10.68 7.62
CA ALA A 175 21.41 11.06 8.33
C ALA A 175 22.39 9.89 8.36
N ARG A 176 23.52 10.03 7.69
CA ARG A 176 24.61 9.04 7.73
C ARG A 176 25.71 9.40 8.74
N SER A 177 25.62 10.56 9.33
CA SER A 177 26.44 11.03 10.45
C SER A 177 25.55 11.59 11.54
N TRP A 178 26.06 11.65 12.76
CA TRP A 178 25.34 12.25 13.87
C TRP A 178 24.94 13.69 13.54
N THR A 179 23.66 13.95 13.56
CA THR A 179 23.07 15.23 13.18
C THR A 179 22.16 15.72 14.29
N PRO A 180 22.38 16.93 14.85
CA PRO A 180 21.49 17.49 15.87
C PRO A 180 20.12 17.81 15.27
N VAL A 181 19.04 17.43 15.98
CA VAL A 181 17.67 17.61 15.50
C VAL A 181 16.78 18.37 16.47
N ALA A 182 17.00 18.26 17.78
CA ALA A 182 16.21 18.95 18.77
C ALA A 182 16.97 19.18 20.09
N PRO A 183 16.76 20.31 20.81
CA PRO A 183 17.22 20.45 22.18
C PRO A 183 16.55 19.39 23.09
N ARG A 184 17.32 18.75 23.97
CA ARG A 184 16.79 17.78 24.96
C ARG A 184 15.64 18.39 25.78
N ALA A 185 15.72 19.67 26.12
CA ALA A 185 14.72 20.37 26.92
C ALA A 185 13.32 20.40 26.26
N GLN A 186 13.25 20.23 24.95
CA GLN A 186 11.96 20.17 24.21
C GLN A 186 11.35 18.76 24.21
N VAL A 187 12.15 17.71 24.41
CA VAL A 187 11.67 16.32 24.38
C VAL A 187 11.16 15.94 25.75
N ARG A 188 9.84 15.76 25.87
CA ARG A 188 9.15 15.43 27.12
C ARG A 188 8.41 14.11 26.98
N ALA A 189 8.33 13.35 28.06
CA ALA A 189 7.58 12.09 28.09
C ALA A 189 6.12 12.31 27.64
N GLY A 190 5.63 11.42 26.78
CA GLY A 190 4.26 11.44 26.24
C GLY A 190 3.99 12.49 25.17
N GLN A 191 5.00 13.23 24.72
CA GLN A 191 4.88 14.21 23.64
C GLN A 191 5.80 13.84 22.48
N VAL A 192 5.32 14.06 21.26
CA VAL A 192 6.13 13.94 20.04
C VAL A 192 6.62 15.32 19.65
N VAL A 193 7.92 15.47 19.47
CA VAL A 193 8.55 16.68 18.99
C VAL A 193 8.72 16.56 17.47
N HIS A 194 8.23 17.56 16.75
CA HIS A 194 8.55 17.73 15.33
C HIS A 194 9.94 18.34 15.19
N ALA A 195 10.85 17.59 14.61
CA ALA A 195 12.20 18.04 14.26
C ALA A 195 12.41 17.97 12.75
N THR A 196 13.46 18.62 12.26
CA THR A 196 13.81 18.57 10.84
C THR A 196 15.30 18.27 10.69
N MET A 197 15.63 17.50 9.66
CA MET A 197 16.99 17.11 9.32
C MET A 197 17.14 17.21 7.80
N GLY A 198 17.87 18.22 7.32
CA GLY A 198 18.04 18.41 5.86
C GLY A 198 16.73 18.50 5.08
N GLY A 199 15.69 19.11 5.66
CA GLY A 199 14.36 19.21 5.06
C GLY A 199 13.46 17.99 5.24
N VAL A 200 13.94 16.93 5.90
CA VAL A 200 13.14 15.75 6.26
C VAL A 200 12.55 15.95 7.65
N ALA A 201 11.26 15.70 7.79
CA ALA A 201 10.57 15.75 9.07
C ALA A 201 10.88 14.51 9.92
N ILE A 202 11.27 14.70 11.17
CA ILE A 202 11.59 13.67 12.14
C ILE A 202 10.61 13.76 13.31
N ALA A 203 10.08 12.65 13.76
CA ALA A 203 9.31 12.53 14.98
C ALA A 203 10.24 12.04 16.10
N VAL A 204 10.44 12.86 17.12
CA VAL A 204 11.27 12.54 18.29
C VAL A 204 10.38 12.42 19.52
N ALA A 205 10.54 11.37 20.31
CA ALA A 205 9.76 11.18 21.54
C ALA A 205 10.62 10.59 22.64
N GLU A 206 10.20 10.79 23.90
CA GLU A 206 10.73 10.09 25.07
C GLU A 206 9.73 9.00 25.47
N LEU A 207 10.16 7.75 25.39
CA LEU A 207 9.40 6.60 25.85
C LEU A 207 9.70 6.33 27.33
N PRO A 208 8.70 6.02 28.15
CA PRO A 208 8.91 5.65 29.54
C PRO A 208 9.65 4.29 29.61
N ALA A 209 10.24 4.01 30.76
CA ALA A 209 10.77 2.69 31.06
C ALA A 209 9.63 1.64 30.95
N GLN A 210 9.79 0.65 30.07
CA GLN A 210 8.77 -0.36 29.80
C GLN A 210 9.42 -1.68 29.33
N GLY A 211 8.97 -2.81 29.86
CA GLY A 211 9.44 -4.14 29.45
C GLY A 211 10.95 -4.32 29.61
N ALA A 212 11.65 -4.56 28.52
CA ALA A 212 13.11 -4.75 28.49
C ALA A 212 13.91 -3.46 28.71
N HIS A 213 13.29 -2.28 28.55
CA HIS A 213 13.93 -0.98 28.75
C HIS A 213 13.67 -0.48 30.18
N THR A 214 14.65 -0.62 31.06
CA THR A 214 14.54 -0.26 32.48
C THR A 214 14.67 1.24 32.76
N SER A 215 14.98 2.05 31.76
CA SER A 215 15.12 3.50 31.84
C SER A 215 14.36 4.18 30.71
N PRO A 216 13.91 5.43 30.90
CA PRO A 216 13.37 6.22 29.78
C PRO A 216 14.38 6.34 28.65
N MET A 217 13.90 6.26 27.40
CA MET A 217 14.76 6.37 26.21
C MET A 217 14.20 7.37 25.22
N ILE A 218 15.09 8.12 24.57
CA ILE A 218 14.74 8.97 23.44
C ILE A 218 14.76 8.09 22.19
N VAL A 219 13.70 8.19 21.40
CA VAL A 219 13.56 7.51 20.12
C VAL A 219 13.27 8.52 19.03
N ALA A 220 13.71 8.23 17.82
CA ALA A 220 13.46 9.08 16.66
C ALA A 220 13.14 8.22 15.44
N MET A 221 12.17 8.69 14.65
CA MET A 221 11.84 8.08 13.37
C MET A 221 11.48 9.12 12.34
N GLU A 222 11.55 8.75 11.07
CA GLU A 222 11.07 9.59 10.00
C GLU A 222 9.57 9.89 10.18
N SER A 223 9.19 11.16 10.11
CA SER A 223 7.84 11.59 10.44
C SER A 223 6.83 11.38 9.31
N ARG A 224 7.30 11.16 8.08
CA ARG A 224 6.42 10.89 6.94
C ARG A 224 6.02 9.42 6.91
N CYS A 225 4.74 9.13 7.14
CA CYS A 225 4.20 7.77 7.17
C CYS A 225 4.42 7.04 5.83
N THR A 226 4.96 5.83 5.85
CA THR A 226 5.26 5.00 4.67
C THR A 226 4.04 4.70 3.80
N HIS A 227 2.83 4.67 4.40
CA HIS A 227 1.59 4.37 3.68
C HIS A 227 1.21 5.48 2.68
N ARG A 228 0.90 6.69 3.17
CA ARG A 228 0.43 7.81 2.32
C ARG A 228 0.98 9.17 2.76
N GLY A 229 2.09 9.18 3.47
CA GLY A 229 2.80 10.41 3.82
C GLY A 229 2.19 11.21 4.97
N GLY A 230 1.31 10.63 5.78
CA GLY A 230 0.73 11.30 6.94
C GLY A 230 1.80 11.74 7.95
N PRO A 231 1.62 12.88 8.65
CA PRO A 231 2.61 13.45 9.57
C PRO A 231 2.60 12.72 10.90
N LEU A 232 3.51 11.77 11.11
CA LEU A 232 3.57 10.98 12.36
C LEU A 232 3.83 11.85 13.59
N HIS A 233 4.54 12.98 13.47
CA HIS A 233 4.78 13.91 14.59
C HIS A 233 3.49 14.55 15.13
N GLU A 234 2.39 14.52 14.40
CA GLU A 234 1.06 14.94 14.86
C GLU A 234 0.27 13.78 15.48
N GLY A 235 0.84 12.58 15.50
CA GLY A 235 0.21 11.37 16.01
C GLY A 235 0.35 11.21 17.52
N ALA A 236 -0.50 10.35 18.09
CA ALA A 236 -0.40 9.97 19.49
C ALA A 236 0.59 8.82 19.70
N VAL A 237 1.32 8.85 20.82
CA VAL A 237 2.16 7.73 21.27
C VAL A 237 1.34 6.88 22.24
N GLU A 238 1.23 5.58 21.94
CA GLU A 238 0.50 4.58 22.71
C GLU A 238 1.38 3.32 22.85
N ASP A 239 1.68 2.91 24.04
CA ASP A 239 2.45 1.68 24.35
C ASP A 239 3.76 1.53 23.55
N GLY A 240 4.52 2.62 23.42
CA GLY A 240 5.78 2.64 22.65
C GLY A 240 5.62 2.70 21.13
N CYS A 241 4.40 2.81 20.64
CA CYS A 241 4.06 2.95 19.23
C CYS A 241 3.51 4.33 18.92
N ILE A 242 3.71 4.82 17.71
CA ILE A 242 3.12 6.06 17.20
C ILE A 242 1.99 5.74 16.21
N ARG A 243 0.84 6.40 16.40
CA ARG A 243 -0.34 6.26 15.53
C ARG A 243 -0.35 7.34 14.46
N CYS A 244 -0.39 6.93 13.20
CA CYS A 244 -0.59 7.87 12.09
C CYS A 244 -1.96 8.57 12.17
N PRO A 245 -2.03 9.92 12.16
CA PRO A 245 -3.28 10.63 12.30
C PRO A 245 -4.21 10.50 11.08
N TRP A 246 -3.67 10.12 9.91
CA TRP A 246 -4.49 10.05 8.70
C TRP A 246 -5.31 8.75 8.60
N HIS A 247 -4.66 7.58 8.73
CA HIS A 247 -5.32 6.28 8.51
C HIS A 247 -5.06 5.26 9.63
N GLY A 248 -4.52 5.70 10.78
CA GLY A 248 -4.43 4.88 11.99
C GLY A 248 -3.36 3.77 11.96
N SER A 249 -2.45 3.76 10.98
CA SER A 249 -1.30 2.86 11.02
C SER A 249 -0.49 3.06 12.28
N LEU A 250 -0.12 1.98 12.94
CA LEU A 250 0.62 2.00 14.20
C LEU A 250 2.04 1.47 13.95
N PHE A 251 3.05 2.26 14.33
CA PHE A 251 4.46 1.92 14.16
C PHE A 251 5.14 1.87 15.52
N ASP A 252 5.89 0.80 15.76
CA ASP A 252 6.78 0.70 16.90
C ASP A 252 7.89 1.75 16.78
N MET A 253 8.07 2.59 17.78
CA MET A 253 9.01 3.72 17.68
C MET A 253 10.48 3.30 17.84
N VAL A 254 10.74 2.11 18.34
CA VAL A 254 12.11 1.58 18.49
C VAL A 254 12.55 0.85 17.22
N THR A 255 11.69 -0.05 16.70
CA THR A 255 12.04 -0.93 15.59
C THR A 255 11.55 -0.41 14.22
N GLY A 256 10.59 0.51 14.20
CA GLY A 256 9.91 0.95 12.99
C GLY A 256 8.87 -0.05 12.46
N GLU A 257 8.74 -1.23 13.06
CA GLU A 257 7.80 -2.25 12.59
C GLU A 257 6.35 -1.77 12.60
N VAL A 258 5.60 -2.18 11.59
CA VAL A 258 4.16 -1.93 11.54
C VAL A 258 3.46 -2.86 12.53
N ARG A 259 2.89 -2.30 13.59
CA ARG A 259 2.08 -3.05 14.57
C ARG A 259 0.62 -3.16 14.13
N ARG A 260 0.14 -2.20 13.33
CA ARG A 260 -1.20 -2.19 12.73
C ARG A 260 -1.18 -1.48 11.37
N GLY A 261 -1.84 -2.07 10.36
CA GLY A 261 -2.05 -1.46 9.05
C GLY A 261 -2.95 -0.20 9.08
N PRO A 262 -3.14 0.43 7.92
CA PRO A 262 -2.93 -0.06 6.56
C PRO A 262 -1.49 -0.01 6.02
N ALA A 263 -0.52 0.61 6.70
CA ALA A 263 0.87 0.49 6.30
C ALA A 263 1.30 -1.00 6.29
N SER A 264 2.11 -1.38 5.32
CA SER A 264 2.72 -2.71 5.22
C SER A 264 4.26 -2.66 5.26
N ILE A 265 4.83 -1.48 5.13
CA ILE A 265 6.27 -1.25 5.08
C ILE A 265 6.69 -0.55 6.38
N ALA A 266 7.74 -1.06 7.01
CA ALA A 266 8.28 -0.50 8.24
C ALA A 266 8.72 0.96 8.06
N GLN A 267 8.64 1.73 9.14
CA GLN A 267 9.11 3.10 9.19
C GLN A 267 10.61 3.14 9.48
N LEU A 268 11.32 4.11 8.92
CA LEU A 268 12.72 4.31 9.22
C LEU A 268 12.88 4.88 10.64
N THR A 269 13.68 4.22 11.46
CA THR A 269 14.11 4.70 12.77
C THR A 269 15.55 5.19 12.71
N TYR A 270 15.92 5.98 13.71
CA TYR A 270 17.26 6.53 13.86
C TYR A 270 17.84 6.15 15.22
N GLN A 271 19.13 5.84 15.26
CA GLN A 271 19.86 5.85 16.51
C GLN A 271 19.82 7.26 17.09
N THR A 272 19.72 7.35 18.40
CA THR A 272 19.72 8.64 19.12
C THR A 272 20.85 8.69 20.13
N ARG A 273 21.42 9.86 20.34
CA ARG A 273 22.33 10.16 21.45
C ARG A 273 22.12 11.58 21.94
N LEU A 274 22.60 11.85 23.15
CA LEU A 274 22.56 13.17 23.75
C LEU A 274 23.98 13.73 23.83
N VAL A 275 24.22 14.87 23.17
CA VAL A 275 25.51 15.58 23.19
C VAL A 275 25.22 17.06 23.43
N ASP A 276 25.90 17.66 24.41
CA ASP A 276 25.78 19.09 24.74
C ASP A 276 24.33 19.62 24.85
N GLY A 277 23.44 18.80 25.40
CA GLY A 277 22.03 19.13 25.54
C GLY A 277 21.21 19.06 24.25
N GLN A 278 21.78 18.55 23.16
CA GLN A 278 21.11 18.30 21.89
C GLN A 278 20.86 16.80 21.70
N VAL A 279 19.68 16.48 21.19
CA VAL A 279 19.38 15.14 20.64
C VAL A 279 19.94 15.07 19.23
N GLU A 280 20.87 14.15 19.01
CA GLU A 280 21.41 13.84 17.70
C GLU A 280 20.88 12.51 17.19
N VAL A 281 20.70 12.42 15.88
CA VAL A 281 20.22 11.21 15.18
C VAL A 281 21.21 10.75 14.12
N MET A 282 21.24 9.43 13.91
CA MET A 282 21.98 8.78 12.82
C MET A 282 21.17 7.59 12.30
N SER A 283 21.11 7.41 11.00
CA SER A 283 20.40 6.25 10.39
C SER A 283 21.23 4.98 10.47
N ASP A 284 20.58 3.89 10.83
CA ASP A 284 21.10 2.54 10.75
C ASP A 284 20.91 1.88 9.38
N ASP A 285 20.52 2.62 8.32
CA ASP A 285 20.26 2.04 7.01
C ASP A 285 21.50 1.32 6.45
N PRO A 286 21.61 -0.01 6.64
CA PRO A 286 22.81 -0.76 6.26
C PRO A 286 22.94 -0.92 4.75
N GLY A 287 21.85 -0.68 4.00
CA GLY A 287 21.81 -0.89 2.55
C GLY A 287 22.26 0.32 1.74
N GLY A 288 22.37 1.50 2.36
CA GLY A 288 22.79 2.72 1.68
C GLY A 288 21.95 3.14 0.48
N LEU A 289 20.73 2.62 0.37
CA LEU A 289 19.83 2.86 -0.76
C LEU A 289 19.25 4.26 -0.77
N ARG A 290 19.20 4.92 0.39
CA ARG A 290 18.72 6.30 0.51
C ARG A 290 19.87 7.29 0.41
N LYS A 291 19.61 8.44 -0.20
CA LYS A 291 20.62 9.52 -0.32
C LYS A 291 20.99 10.03 1.06
N SER A 292 22.31 10.24 1.33
CA SER A 292 22.73 10.91 2.55
C SER A 292 22.28 12.38 2.54
N VAL A 293 21.93 12.89 3.71
CA VAL A 293 21.85 14.35 3.91
C VAL A 293 23.29 14.84 3.89
N ILE A 294 23.67 15.55 2.84
CA ILE A 294 24.95 16.25 2.81
C ILE A 294 24.76 17.45 3.74
N ALA A 295 25.52 17.47 4.83
CA ALA A 295 25.66 18.67 5.63
C ALA A 295 26.29 19.75 4.72
N GLY A 296 25.49 20.72 4.28
CA GLY A 296 25.94 21.91 3.58
C GLY A 296 26.37 22.96 4.59
#